data_23ee8d5a90a129f39a4333b7f555458f
#
_entry.id   23ee8d5a90a129f39a4333b7f555458f
#
_cell.length_a   1.000
_cell.length_b   1.000
_cell.length_c   1.000
_cell.angle_alpha   90.00
_cell.angle_beta   90.00
_cell.angle_gamma   90.00
#
_symmetry.space_group_name_H-M   'P 1'
#
loop_
_entity.id
_entity.type
_entity.pdbx_description
1 polymer ?
#
loop_
_entity_poly.entity_id
_entity_poly.type
_entity_poly.pdbx_seq_one_letter_code
_entity_poly.pdbx_strand_id
1 'polypeptide(L)'
;MVKHVWNYALLVVLVLLAACSEKNEYTRVIPQDASVVGSFQVSLLVQKSGLTESVDKATLDKMKKNVTQGLGAEEAKVLEDILNNPSESGIDFKKPIYFFIQPDGETSGVVACVQNSDKLHDLVDVLAGQQMCAQLEEKDGASWTESGKLVLAFTDEALLMGSGRMKSEELKAQMKGWLNNPKERSFAATDEYKSMSEANADMAFVNGLELMPVELRSMMQAALPEGAKLSDIRMMTAVRFENGKMVADMQTIYKNKELRKMAETQMAALDKLNDKYMDAYPENTFCWMALRGNGAKIYEQLDKQKVFGSALMSMPFDIDLKPVFEAVDGTVTLGMNMLDEKIPQVSLFAEVKNADFLQALINQLKPIISMAGRSMRLVPTGKDSYELQLADGSQFGMGQGPTSICIGVRDKRFYLTNDKLLLNEGVKGNSLVKAPWASEVSGKRFFMALSISSVRDLILSEVPRYSRGIAGQVVDNFSYLTVDVKDAEHTTFTVSSKDEKTNVLKQWMDLGLKLSGVVR
;
A
#
# COMPACT_ATOMS: atom_id res chain seq x y z
N MET A 1 -14.75 10.63 57.81
CA MET A 1 -14.46 9.41 57.03
C MET A 1 -14.55 9.56 55.51
N VAL A 2 -15.51 10.31 54.98
CA VAL A 2 -15.69 10.49 53.50
C VAL A 2 -14.53 11.26 52.82
N LYS A 3 -13.89 12.24 53.47
CA LYS A 3 -12.77 13.03 52.89
C LYS A 3 -11.48 12.22 52.67
N HIS A 4 -11.24 11.17 53.42
CA HIS A 4 -10.03 10.35 53.25
C HIS A 4 -10.18 9.34 52.10
N VAL A 5 -11.39 8.84 51.86
CA VAL A 5 -11.68 7.93 50.73
C VAL A 5 -11.44 8.60 49.40
N TRP A 6 -11.82 9.88 49.23
CA TRP A 6 -11.56 10.67 48.02
C TRP A 6 -10.07 10.91 47.77
N ASN A 7 -9.28 11.16 48.81
CA ASN A 7 -7.84 11.33 48.68
C ASN A 7 -7.15 10.03 48.25
N TYR A 8 -7.57 8.87 48.79
CA TYR A 8 -7.06 7.58 48.34
C TYR A 8 -7.52 7.20 46.93
N ALA A 9 -8.77 7.52 46.55
CA ALA A 9 -9.25 7.34 45.18
C ALA A 9 -8.49 8.24 44.19
N LEU A 10 -8.19 9.50 44.56
CA LEU A 10 -7.38 10.41 43.75
C LEU A 10 -5.91 9.95 43.65
N LEU A 11 -5.36 9.40 44.70
CA LEU A 11 -3.99 8.83 44.73
C LEU A 11 -3.91 7.56 43.86
N VAL A 12 -4.91 6.70 43.93
CA VAL A 12 -5.02 5.50 43.07
C VAL A 12 -5.20 5.90 41.60
N VAL A 13 -6.00 6.94 41.28
CA VAL A 13 -6.13 7.47 39.92
C VAL A 13 -4.84 8.12 39.44
N LEU A 14 -4.11 8.85 40.29
CA LEU A 14 -2.80 9.40 39.98
C LEU A 14 -1.72 8.32 39.79
N VAL A 15 -1.75 7.25 40.59
CA VAL A 15 -0.86 6.09 40.43
C VAL A 15 -1.22 5.31 39.15
N LEU A 16 -2.51 5.17 38.82
CA LEU A 16 -2.96 4.55 37.57
C LEU A 16 -2.61 5.42 36.34
N LEU A 17 -2.64 6.76 36.47
CA LEU A 17 -2.20 7.68 35.41
C LEU A 17 -0.66 7.73 35.29
N ALA A 18 0.08 7.53 36.37
CA ALA A 18 1.54 7.38 36.35
C ALA A 18 1.98 5.98 35.85
N ALA A 19 1.15 4.95 36.06
CA ALA A 19 1.39 3.61 35.48
C ALA A 19 1.03 3.52 33.98
N CYS A 20 0.32 4.52 33.42
CA CYS A 20 0.00 4.62 32.00
C CYS A 20 1.05 5.40 31.18
N SER A 21 2.15 5.88 31.75
CA SER A 21 3.33 6.21 30.96
C SER A 21 4.09 4.91 30.70
N GLU A 22 3.58 4.09 29.81
CA GLU A 22 4.37 3.03 29.22
C GLU A 22 5.62 3.65 28.63
N LYS A 23 6.77 3.36 29.26
CA LYS A 23 8.07 3.81 28.80
C LYS A 23 8.39 3.18 27.46
N ASN A 24 8.00 3.82 26.35
CA ASN A 24 8.49 3.50 25.02
C ASN A 24 9.88 4.14 24.81
N GLU A 25 10.72 4.13 25.85
CA GLU A 25 12.03 4.78 25.82
C GLU A 25 12.98 4.09 24.84
N TYR A 26 12.82 2.78 24.59
CA TYR A 26 13.61 2.05 23.59
C TYR A 26 13.50 2.63 22.17
N THR A 27 12.41 3.31 21.82
CA THR A 27 12.23 3.91 20.48
C THR A 27 13.08 5.16 20.26
N ARG A 28 13.67 5.73 21.34
CA ARG A 28 14.61 6.85 21.23
C ARG A 28 15.88 6.50 20.45
N VAL A 29 16.20 5.19 20.38
CA VAL A 29 17.37 4.69 19.65
C VAL A 29 17.22 4.88 18.14
N ILE A 30 15.97 5.07 17.62
CA ILE A 30 15.72 5.28 16.21
C ILE A 30 16.09 6.70 15.83
N PRO A 31 17.01 6.91 14.88
CA PRO A 31 17.41 8.24 14.45
C PRO A 31 16.26 9.03 13.84
N GLN A 32 16.20 10.34 14.12
CA GLN A 32 15.15 11.22 13.62
C GLN A 32 15.15 11.37 12.11
N ASP A 33 16.32 11.28 11.50
CA ASP A 33 16.56 11.45 10.07
C ASP A 33 16.45 10.16 9.26
N ALA A 34 16.08 9.04 9.89
CA ALA A 34 15.90 7.77 9.18
C ALA A 34 14.97 7.93 7.96
N SER A 35 15.41 7.46 6.80
CA SER A 35 14.65 7.53 5.54
C SER A 35 13.45 6.59 5.54
N VAL A 36 13.60 5.43 6.18
CA VAL A 36 12.52 4.46 6.41
C VAL A 36 12.48 4.11 7.88
N VAL A 37 11.29 4.03 8.44
CA VAL A 37 11.03 3.38 9.72
C VAL A 37 9.84 2.47 9.56
N GLY A 38 9.96 1.21 10.00
CA GLY A 38 8.86 0.25 10.04
C GLY A 38 8.65 -0.25 11.45
N SER A 39 7.41 -0.53 11.81
CA SER A 39 7.02 -1.18 13.07
C SER A 39 6.24 -2.46 12.81
N PHE A 40 6.47 -3.49 13.62
CA PHE A 40 5.82 -4.78 13.54
C PHE A 40 5.28 -5.19 14.91
N GLN A 41 3.99 -5.44 15.00
CA GLN A 41 3.33 -6.01 16.18
C GLN A 41 3.48 -7.53 16.14
N VAL A 42 4.67 -8.04 16.50
CA VAL A 42 5.05 -9.45 16.30
C VAL A 42 4.06 -10.42 16.93
N SER A 43 3.63 -10.18 18.18
CA SER A 43 2.67 -11.04 18.87
C SER A 43 1.31 -11.09 18.16
N LEU A 44 0.82 -9.95 17.63
CA LEU A 44 -0.41 -9.91 16.85
C LEU A 44 -0.26 -10.61 15.50
N LEU A 45 0.87 -10.42 14.81
CA LEU A 45 1.16 -11.09 13.54
C LEU A 45 1.21 -12.61 13.72
N VAL A 46 1.88 -13.11 14.76
CA VAL A 46 1.91 -14.54 15.09
C VAL A 46 0.51 -15.06 15.40
N GLN A 47 -0.27 -14.35 16.20
CA GLN A 47 -1.65 -14.73 16.52
C GLN A 47 -2.53 -14.77 15.25
N LYS A 48 -2.50 -13.71 14.41
CA LYS A 48 -3.30 -13.60 13.21
C LYS A 48 -2.90 -14.57 12.11
N SER A 49 -1.62 -14.94 12.05
CA SER A 49 -1.12 -15.94 11.11
C SER A 49 -1.57 -17.37 11.42
N GLY A 50 -2.04 -17.62 12.64
CA GLY A 50 -2.36 -18.98 13.12
C GLY A 50 -1.15 -19.92 13.12
N LEU A 51 0.08 -19.38 13.12
CA LEU A 51 1.31 -20.17 12.99
C LEU A 51 1.41 -21.26 14.09
N THR A 52 1.02 -20.92 15.32
CA THR A 52 1.01 -21.85 16.45
C THR A 52 -0.04 -22.97 16.31
N GLU A 53 -1.06 -22.77 15.51
CA GLU A 53 -2.12 -23.75 15.23
C GLU A 53 -1.81 -24.59 14.00
N SER A 54 -1.14 -24.00 13.01
CA SER A 54 -0.84 -24.61 11.71
C SER A 54 0.38 -25.54 11.75
N VAL A 55 1.28 -25.36 12.74
CA VAL A 55 2.45 -26.23 12.95
C VAL A 55 2.10 -27.33 13.95
N ASP A 56 2.10 -28.57 13.53
CA ASP A 56 1.80 -29.70 14.40
C ASP A 56 2.89 -29.89 15.48
N LYS A 57 2.51 -30.55 16.59
CA LYS A 57 3.39 -30.80 17.72
C LYS A 57 4.66 -31.59 17.31
N ALA A 58 4.53 -32.53 16.38
CA ALA A 58 5.66 -33.34 15.92
C ALA A 58 6.70 -32.49 15.16
N THR A 59 6.23 -31.56 14.34
CA THR A 59 7.09 -30.58 13.64
C THR A 59 7.77 -29.65 14.64
N LEU A 60 7.05 -29.12 15.64
CA LEU A 60 7.64 -28.31 16.72
C LEU A 60 8.70 -29.08 17.51
N ASP A 61 8.40 -30.32 17.90
CA ASP A 61 9.35 -31.19 18.65
C ASP A 61 10.59 -31.51 17.80
N LYS A 62 10.43 -31.70 16.48
CA LYS A 62 11.56 -31.88 15.56
C LYS A 62 12.40 -30.60 15.43
N MET A 63 11.76 -29.42 15.35
CA MET A 63 12.47 -28.14 15.35
C MET A 63 13.24 -27.94 16.64
N LYS A 64 12.63 -28.17 17.82
CA LYS A 64 13.30 -28.12 19.13
C LYS A 64 14.52 -29.01 19.16
N LYS A 65 14.36 -30.29 18.78
CA LYS A 65 15.47 -31.25 18.75
C LYS A 65 16.60 -30.80 17.83
N ASN A 66 16.29 -30.23 16.64
CA ASN A 66 17.31 -29.75 15.71
C ASN A 66 18.08 -28.56 16.27
N VAL A 67 17.40 -27.63 16.96
CA VAL A 67 18.01 -26.40 17.51
C VAL A 67 18.85 -26.73 18.76
N THR A 68 18.48 -27.73 19.53
CA THR A 68 19.20 -28.13 20.77
C THR A 68 20.22 -29.24 20.53
N GLN A 69 20.31 -29.80 19.33
CA GLN A 69 21.22 -30.90 19.03
C GLN A 69 22.69 -30.46 19.13
N GLY A 70 23.46 -31.12 20.01
CA GLY A 70 24.88 -30.83 20.19
C GLY A 70 25.19 -29.80 21.27
N LEU A 71 24.17 -29.26 21.94
CA LEU A 71 24.31 -28.31 23.05
C LEU A 71 24.53 -29.02 24.39
N GLY A 72 25.15 -28.32 25.34
CA GLY A 72 25.16 -28.72 26.76
C GLY A 72 23.75 -28.66 27.39
N ALA A 73 23.55 -29.30 28.50
CA ALA A 73 22.22 -29.39 29.16
C ALA A 73 21.64 -28.00 29.52
N GLU A 74 22.47 -27.08 29.99
CA GLU A 74 22.05 -25.71 30.38
C GLU A 74 21.72 -24.88 29.15
N GLU A 75 22.57 -24.90 28.11
CA GLU A 75 22.36 -24.20 26.84
C GLU A 75 21.09 -24.69 26.12
N ALA A 76 20.90 -26.03 26.08
CA ALA A 76 19.69 -26.61 25.48
C ALA A 76 18.43 -26.13 26.20
N LYS A 77 18.48 -26.05 27.56
CA LYS A 77 17.36 -25.57 28.36
C LYS A 77 17.00 -24.10 28.04
N VAL A 78 17.98 -23.19 27.93
CA VAL A 78 17.73 -21.79 27.58
C VAL A 78 16.97 -21.71 26.24
N LEU A 79 17.42 -22.44 25.22
CA LEU A 79 16.74 -22.41 23.90
C LEU A 79 15.37 -23.11 23.93
N GLU A 80 15.19 -24.19 24.69
CA GLU A 80 13.89 -24.85 24.90
C GLU A 80 12.89 -23.92 25.58
N ASP A 81 13.31 -23.20 26.61
CA ASP A 81 12.49 -22.24 27.33
C ASP A 81 12.05 -21.10 26.41
N ILE A 82 12.95 -20.57 25.59
CA ILE A 82 12.63 -19.54 24.56
C ILE A 82 11.66 -20.08 23.49
N LEU A 83 11.87 -21.30 23.01
CA LEU A 83 10.98 -21.92 22.01
C LEU A 83 9.58 -22.21 22.59
N ASN A 84 9.48 -22.46 23.89
CA ASN A 84 8.20 -22.63 24.60
C ASN A 84 7.53 -21.28 24.90
N ASN A 85 8.32 -20.28 25.27
CA ASN A 85 7.88 -18.94 25.62
C ASN A 85 8.90 -17.90 25.09
N PRO A 86 8.66 -17.25 23.95
CA PRO A 86 9.61 -16.28 23.38
C PRO A 86 10.04 -15.15 24.34
N SER A 87 9.23 -14.81 25.35
CA SER A 87 9.60 -13.81 26.35
C SER A 87 10.78 -14.24 27.24
N GLU A 88 11.13 -15.53 27.26
CA GLU A 88 12.32 -16.04 27.93
C GLU A 88 13.63 -15.61 27.25
N SER A 89 13.56 -15.07 26.02
CA SER A 89 14.70 -14.42 25.35
C SER A 89 15.12 -13.09 25.98
N GLY A 90 14.34 -12.54 26.92
CA GLY A 90 14.54 -11.20 27.46
C GLY A 90 13.96 -10.06 26.63
N ILE A 91 13.33 -10.34 25.47
CA ILE A 91 12.69 -9.36 24.57
C ILE A 91 11.19 -9.28 24.87
N ASP A 92 10.66 -8.05 24.95
CA ASP A 92 9.21 -7.83 25.08
C ASP A 92 8.51 -7.83 23.70
N PHE A 93 8.05 -9.00 23.25
CA PHE A 93 7.30 -9.13 21.99
C PHE A 93 5.88 -8.57 22.01
N LYS A 94 5.39 -8.09 23.18
CA LYS A 94 4.13 -7.34 23.26
C LYS A 94 4.29 -5.91 22.77
N LYS A 95 5.52 -5.41 22.73
CA LYS A 95 5.89 -4.12 22.16
C LYS A 95 6.25 -4.29 20.68
N PRO A 96 6.05 -3.27 19.84
CA PRO A 96 6.50 -3.31 18.46
C PRO A 96 8.00 -3.52 18.34
N ILE A 97 8.41 -4.33 17.36
CA ILE A 97 9.80 -4.32 16.88
C ILE A 97 9.87 -3.30 15.75
N TYR A 98 10.86 -2.43 15.79
CA TYR A 98 11.12 -1.46 14.74
C TYR A 98 12.32 -1.85 13.89
N PHE A 99 12.28 -1.48 12.61
CA PHE A 99 13.48 -1.39 11.79
C PHE A 99 13.60 0.01 11.23
N PHE A 100 14.82 0.41 10.90
CA PHE A 100 15.05 1.67 10.21
C PHE A 100 16.18 1.56 9.20
N ILE A 101 16.14 2.44 8.19
CA ILE A 101 17.18 2.61 7.18
C ILE A 101 17.60 4.07 7.20
N GLN A 102 18.92 4.30 7.23
CA GLN A 102 19.50 5.64 7.20
C GLN A 102 19.39 6.27 5.80
N PRO A 103 19.58 7.60 5.67
CA PRO A 103 19.54 8.30 4.38
C PRO A 103 20.56 7.81 3.35
N ASP A 104 21.65 7.18 3.79
CA ASP A 104 22.64 6.56 2.92
C ASP A 104 22.13 5.31 2.17
N GLY A 105 20.97 4.76 2.61
CA GLY A 105 20.37 3.55 2.06
C GLY A 105 21.14 2.25 2.34
N GLU A 106 22.25 2.33 3.07
CA GLU A 106 23.17 1.22 3.31
C GLU A 106 23.26 0.83 4.78
N THR A 107 23.05 1.80 5.68
CA THR A 107 23.06 1.58 7.12
C THR A 107 21.63 1.38 7.62
N SER A 108 21.42 0.30 8.38
CA SER A 108 20.11 -0.08 8.90
C SER A 108 20.22 -0.59 10.32
N GLY A 109 19.10 -0.53 11.04
CA GLY A 109 19.00 -1.08 12.38
C GLY A 109 17.65 -1.72 12.67
N VAL A 110 17.65 -2.68 13.60
CA VAL A 110 16.45 -3.27 14.20
C VAL A 110 16.47 -2.97 15.68
N VAL A 111 15.34 -2.52 16.21
CA VAL A 111 15.17 -2.10 17.61
C VAL A 111 14.06 -2.90 18.25
N ALA A 112 14.33 -3.50 19.40
CA ALA A 112 13.34 -4.18 20.22
C ALA A 112 13.38 -3.68 21.68
N CYS A 113 12.26 -3.78 22.37
CA CYS A 113 12.18 -3.50 23.80
C CYS A 113 12.81 -4.65 24.59
N VAL A 114 13.73 -4.34 25.50
CA VAL A 114 14.28 -5.30 26.45
C VAL A 114 13.37 -5.34 27.68
N GLN A 115 12.92 -6.55 28.03
CA GLN A 115 12.14 -6.83 29.23
C GLN A 115 13.03 -7.31 30.38
N ASN A 116 14.08 -8.07 30.07
CA ASN A 116 15.02 -8.63 31.02
C ASN A 116 16.39 -8.80 30.34
N SER A 117 17.35 -7.96 30.74
CA SER A 117 18.71 -7.96 30.19
C SER A 117 19.51 -9.21 30.58
N ASP A 118 19.29 -9.77 31.78
CA ASP A 118 20.00 -10.99 32.21
C ASP A 118 19.66 -12.19 31.31
N LYS A 119 18.36 -12.37 30.97
CA LYS A 119 17.95 -13.42 30.04
C LYS A 119 18.50 -13.21 28.62
N LEU A 120 18.65 -11.95 28.21
CA LEU A 120 19.24 -11.64 26.92
C LEU A 120 20.75 -11.93 26.91
N HIS A 121 21.44 -11.71 28.06
CA HIS A 121 22.82 -12.15 28.26
C HIS A 121 22.93 -13.67 28.11
N ASP A 122 22.12 -14.45 28.85
CA ASP A 122 22.12 -15.90 28.78
C ASP A 122 21.93 -16.42 27.35
N LEU A 123 21.00 -15.81 26.59
CA LEU A 123 20.78 -16.17 25.19
C LEU A 123 22.03 -15.89 24.33
N VAL A 124 22.62 -14.70 24.46
CA VAL A 124 23.80 -14.33 23.68
C VAL A 124 25.00 -15.18 24.02
N ASP A 125 25.18 -15.55 25.30
CA ASP A 125 26.25 -16.44 25.73
C ASP A 125 26.10 -17.85 25.14
N VAL A 126 24.88 -18.38 25.06
CA VAL A 126 24.60 -19.64 24.33
C VAL A 126 24.98 -19.53 22.86
N LEU A 127 24.60 -18.42 22.18
CA LEU A 127 24.94 -18.18 20.77
C LEU A 127 26.45 -18.04 20.56
N ALA A 128 27.15 -17.36 21.47
CA ALA A 128 28.60 -17.21 21.43
C ALA A 128 29.33 -18.55 21.66
N GLY A 129 28.83 -19.39 22.58
CA GLY A 129 29.30 -20.75 22.78
C GLY A 129 29.21 -21.62 21.52
N GLN A 130 28.19 -21.36 20.68
CA GLN A 130 28.01 -22.02 19.37
C GLN A 130 28.74 -21.31 18.21
N GLN A 131 29.58 -20.32 18.50
CA GLN A 131 30.33 -19.53 17.50
C GLN A 131 29.42 -18.79 16.50
N MET A 132 28.17 -18.52 16.86
CA MET A 132 27.23 -17.74 16.04
C MET A 132 27.48 -16.23 16.16
N CYS A 133 28.07 -15.79 17.28
CA CYS A 133 28.51 -14.42 17.50
C CYS A 133 29.79 -14.40 18.37
N ALA A 134 30.40 -13.23 18.52
CA ALA A 134 31.52 -13.02 19.45
C ALA A 134 31.02 -13.07 20.92
N GLN A 135 31.94 -13.24 21.86
CA GLN A 135 31.65 -13.10 23.29
C GLN A 135 31.15 -11.67 23.59
N LEU A 136 30.29 -11.54 24.59
CA LEU A 136 29.80 -10.24 25.03
C LEU A 136 30.94 -9.38 25.61
N GLU A 137 30.94 -8.12 25.23
CA GLU A 137 31.82 -7.07 25.75
C GLU A 137 30.99 -5.99 26.43
N GLU A 138 31.19 -5.74 27.72
CA GLU A 138 30.56 -4.64 28.42
C GLU A 138 31.34 -3.36 28.19
N LYS A 139 30.71 -2.38 27.54
CA LYS A 139 31.33 -1.10 27.22
C LYS A 139 30.31 0.03 27.12
N ASP A 140 30.65 1.19 27.70
CA ASP A 140 29.86 2.42 27.59
C ASP A 140 28.41 2.26 28.09
N GLY A 141 28.15 1.36 29.05
CA GLY A 141 26.82 1.12 29.64
C GLY A 141 25.90 0.26 28.78
N ALA A 142 26.45 -0.51 27.84
CA ALA A 142 25.76 -1.47 27.02
C ALA A 142 26.58 -2.74 26.82
N SER A 143 25.92 -3.85 26.57
CA SER A 143 26.52 -5.15 26.21
C SER A 143 26.58 -5.25 24.69
N TRP A 144 27.76 -5.62 24.17
CA TRP A 144 28.05 -5.63 22.73
C TRP A 144 28.48 -7.02 22.27
N THR A 145 28.00 -7.42 21.09
CA THR A 145 28.55 -8.57 20.35
C THR A 145 28.45 -8.32 18.85
N GLU A 146 29.13 -9.15 18.06
CA GLU A 146 29.11 -9.07 16.59
C GLU A 146 29.06 -10.46 15.95
N SER A 147 28.42 -10.55 14.81
CA SER A 147 28.35 -11.75 13.97
C SER A 147 28.47 -11.34 12.50
N GLY A 148 29.62 -11.58 11.91
CA GLY A 148 29.90 -11.18 10.53
C GLY A 148 29.84 -9.67 10.35
N LYS A 149 28.80 -9.17 9.63
CA LYS A 149 28.55 -7.74 9.41
C LYS A 149 27.50 -7.15 10.35
N LEU A 150 26.94 -7.96 11.22
CA LEU A 150 25.94 -7.52 12.19
C LEU A 150 26.62 -7.15 13.49
N VAL A 151 26.26 -6.01 14.04
CA VAL A 151 26.61 -5.58 15.40
C VAL A 151 25.35 -5.56 16.22
N LEU A 152 25.38 -6.18 17.39
CA LEU A 152 24.28 -6.18 18.34
C LEU A 152 24.74 -5.48 19.62
N ALA A 153 23.89 -4.59 20.13
CA ALA A 153 24.09 -3.93 21.39
C ALA A 153 22.79 -3.87 22.18
N PHE A 154 22.85 -4.02 23.50
CA PHE A 154 21.65 -3.86 24.31
C PHE A 154 21.94 -3.23 25.67
N THR A 155 20.91 -2.63 26.21
CA THR A 155 20.80 -2.05 27.55
C THR A 155 19.60 -2.67 28.25
N ASP A 156 19.29 -2.25 29.46
CA ASP A 156 18.05 -2.66 30.18
C ASP A 156 16.75 -2.18 29.49
N GLU A 157 16.82 -1.31 28.47
CA GLU A 157 15.66 -0.72 27.82
C GLU A 157 15.52 -1.15 26.36
N ALA A 158 16.63 -1.23 25.63
CA ALA A 158 16.65 -1.38 24.19
C ALA A 158 17.67 -2.42 23.73
N LEU A 159 17.26 -3.29 22.82
CA LEU A 159 18.12 -4.07 21.94
C LEU A 159 18.21 -3.36 20.59
N LEU A 160 19.42 -3.12 20.13
CA LEU A 160 19.73 -2.56 18.82
C LEU A 160 20.63 -3.51 18.04
N MET A 161 20.19 -3.97 16.89
CA MET A 161 20.99 -4.71 15.92
C MET A 161 21.25 -3.81 14.71
N GLY A 162 22.50 -3.56 14.39
CA GLY A 162 22.94 -2.70 13.29
C GLY A 162 23.64 -3.47 12.18
N SER A 163 23.47 -3.00 10.94
CA SER A 163 24.20 -3.47 9.77
C SER A 163 24.57 -2.31 8.86
N GLY A 164 25.71 -2.38 8.18
CA GLY A 164 26.18 -1.36 7.24
C GLY A 164 27.35 -1.84 6.39
N ARG A 165 27.74 -1.03 5.40
CA ARG A 165 28.94 -1.30 4.58
C ARG A 165 30.23 -0.81 5.22
N MET A 166 30.14 0.00 6.27
CA MET A 166 31.27 0.52 7.02
C MET A 166 31.95 -0.58 7.86
N LYS A 167 33.14 -0.27 8.40
CA LYS A 167 33.83 -1.15 9.32
C LYS A 167 33.06 -1.31 10.63
N SER A 168 33.20 -2.46 11.30
CA SER A 168 32.51 -2.76 12.55
C SER A 168 32.70 -1.67 13.62
N GLU A 169 33.92 -1.15 13.78
CA GLU A 169 34.21 -0.09 14.76
C GLU A 169 33.51 1.24 14.46
N GLU A 170 33.36 1.57 13.17
CA GLU A 170 32.63 2.77 12.74
C GLU A 170 31.13 2.59 13.00
N LEU A 171 30.58 1.40 12.72
CA LEU A 171 29.21 1.05 13.00
C LEU A 171 28.92 1.06 14.50
N LYS A 172 29.80 0.48 15.36
CA LYS A 172 29.69 0.53 16.81
C LYS A 172 29.66 1.96 17.33
N ALA A 173 30.53 2.84 16.80
CA ALA A 173 30.56 4.24 17.18
C ALA A 173 29.25 4.97 16.84
N GLN A 174 28.67 4.68 15.67
CA GLN A 174 27.38 5.23 15.24
C GLN A 174 26.24 4.69 16.12
N MET A 175 26.18 3.39 16.34
CA MET A 175 25.19 2.73 17.21
C MET A 175 25.25 3.22 18.65
N LYS A 176 26.44 3.49 19.19
CA LYS A 176 26.60 4.15 20.49
C LYS A 176 25.93 5.53 20.49
N GLY A 177 26.05 6.30 19.42
CA GLY A 177 25.35 7.56 19.26
C GLY A 177 23.84 7.38 19.31
N TRP A 178 23.29 6.36 18.66
CA TRP A 178 21.86 6.05 18.65
C TRP A 178 21.36 5.58 20.03
N LEU A 179 22.08 4.69 20.71
CA LEU A 179 21.73 4.22 22.05
C LEU A 179 21.63 5.37 23.07
N ASN A 180 22.49 6.38 22.92
CA ASN A 180 22.54 7.56 23.80
C ASN A 180 21.74 8.75 23.25
N ASN A 181 20.93 8.56 22.21
CA ASN A 181 20.18 9.64 21.58
C ASN A 181 19.12 10.20 22.53
N PRO A 182 19.08 11.52 22.79
CA PRO A 182 18.01 12.12 23.57
C PRO A 182 16.69 12.00 22.80
N LYS A 183 15.59 11.81 23.51
CA LYS A 183 14.26 11.59 22.93
C LYS A 183 13.88 12.68 21.92
N GLU A 184 14.22 13.93 22.21
CA GLU A 184 13.93 15.11 21.38
C GLU A 184 14.62 15.10 20.02
N ARG A 185 15.69 14.31 19.87
CA ARG A 185 16.45 14.12 18.63
C ARG A 185 16.22 12.74 17.97
N SER A 186 15.23 12.02 18.45
CA SER A 186 14.89 10.70 17.93
C SER A 186 13.64 10.74 17.05
N PHE A 187 13.41 9.68 16.31
CA PHE A 187 12.18 9.48 15.54
C PHE A 187 10.94 9.52 16.46
N ALA A 188 11.08 9.09 17.73
CA ALA A 188 10.00 9.11 18.72
C ALA A 188 9.46 10.52 19.04
N ALA A 189 10.17 11.60 18.66
CA ALA A 189 9.72 12.99 18.82
C ALA A 189 9.03 13.55 17.57
N THR A 190 8.89 12.77 16.49
CA THR A 190 8.32 13.24 15.22
C THR A 190 6.80 13.06 15.15
N ASP A 191 6.14 13.85 14.30
CA ASP A 191 4.72 13.68 14.00
C ASP A 191 4.47 12.34 13.28
N GLU A 192 5.44 11.88 12.49
CA GLU A 192 5.40 10.58 11.81
C GLU A 192 5.33 9.42 12.81
N TYR A 193 6.12 9.47 13.89
CA TYR A 193 6.04 8.47 14.97
C TYR A 193 4.67 8.49 15.65
N LYS A 194 4.14 9.68 15.94
CA LYS A 194 2.81 9.83 16.52
C LYS A 194 1.74 9.21 15.62
N SER A 195 1.73 9.54 14.34
CA SER A 195 0.80 8.95 13.37
C SER A 195 0.93 7.43 13.30
N MET A 196 2.17 6.90 13.29
CA MET A 196 2.46 5.47 13.28
C MET A 196 1.94 4.77 14.55
N SER A 197 2.16 5.36 15.72
CA SER A 197 1.76 4.78 17.01
C SER A 197 0.24 4.80 17.23
N GLU A 198 -0.46 5.80 16.70
CA GLU A 198 -1.92 5.96 16.79
C GLU A 198 -2.68 5.14 15.75
N ALA A 199 -2.01 4.63 14.71
CA ALA A 199 -2.65 3.95 13.58
C ALA A 199 -3.29 2.59 13.92
N ASN A 200 -3.03 2.03 15.11
CA ASN A 200 -3.53 0.71 15.56
C ASN A 200 -3.40 -0.38 14.48
N ALA A 201 -2.21 -0.49 13.90
CA ALA A 201 -1.89 -1.36 12.77
C ALA A 201 -1.09 -2.59 13.23
N ASP A 202 -1.17 -3.68 12.46
CA ASP A 202 -0.33 -4.87 12.65
C ASP A 202 1.12 -4.60 12.23
N MET A 203 1.25 -3.77 11.18
CA MET A 203 2.51 -3.25 10.67
C MET A 203 2.29 -1.79 10.24
N ALA A 204 3.29 -0.94 10.48
CA ALA A 204 3.25 0.41 9.94
C ALA A 204 4.63 0.82 9.41
N PHE A 205 4.63 1.65 8.38
CA PHE A 205 5.85 2.10 7.70
C PHE A 205 5.78 3.60 7.49
N VAL A 206 6.89 4.28 7.73
CA VAL A 206 7.10 5.66 7.30
C VAL A 206 8.28 5.68 6.36
N ASN A 207 8.11 6.25 5.18
CA ASN A 207 9.17 6.39 4.19
C ASN A 207 9.10 7.74 3.49
N GLY A 208 10.24 8.21 3.03
CA GLY A 208 10.35 9.37 2.16
C GLY A 208 10.23 8.98 0.68
N LEU A 209 9.91 9.95 -0.16
CA LEU A 209 9.82 9.76 -1.61
C LEU A 209 11.21 9.69 -2.28
N GLU A 210 12.27 10.04 -1.57
CA GLU A 210 13.65 9.96 -2.06
C GLU A 210 14.13 8.53 -2.37
N LEU A 211 13.43 7.52 -1.84
CA LEU A 211 13.73 6.10 -2.11
C LEU A 211 13.05 5.56 -3.38
N MET A 212 12.22 6.35 -4.03
CA MET A 212 11.59 5.96 -5.29
C MET A 212 12.62 5.85 -6.43
N PRO A 213 12.34 5.07 -7.49
CA PRO A 213 13.18 5.02 -8.69
C PRO A 213 13.49 6.42 -9.24
N VAL A 214 14.69 6.61 -9.78
CA VAL A 214 15.20 7.93 -10.22
C VAL A 214 14.26 8.61 -11.22
N GLU A 215 13.67 7.83 -12.13
CA GLU A 215 12.74 8.32 -13.15
C GLU A 215 11.50 8.95 -12.51
N LEU A 216 10.89 8.25 -11.55
CA LEU A 216 9.71 8.74 -10.82
C LEU A 216 10.06 9.95 -9.95
N ARG A 217 11.22 9.92 -9.27
CA ARG A 217 11.68 11.08 -8.49
C ARG A 217 11.83 12.34 -9.34
N SER A 218 12.44 12.20 -10.52
CA SER A 218 12.65 13.33 -11.44
C SER A 218 11.32 13.92 -11.92
N MET A 219 10.35 13.08 -12.27
CA MET A 219 9.00 13.51 -12.65
C MET A 219 8.29 14.24 -11.49
N MET A 220 8.32 13.65 -10.30
CA MET A 220 7.68 14.25 -9.13
C MET A 220 8.35 15.56 -8.72
N GLN A 221 9.69 15.62 -8.71
CA GLN A 221 10.42 16.86 -8.40
C GLN A 221 10.08 17.98 -9.38
N ALA A 222 9.92 17.67 -10.67
CA ALA A 222 9.53 18.65 -11.69
C ALA A 222 8.09 19.17 -11.52
N ALA A 223 7.23 18.42 -10.83
CA ALA A 223 5.84 18.81 -10.53
C ALA A 223 5.69 19.59 -9.23
N LEU A 224 6.75 19.66 -8.39
CA LEU A 224 6.70 20.39 -7.13
C LEU A 224 6.79 21.91 -7.36
N PRO A 225 6.18 22.71 -6.48
CA PRO A 225 6.38 24.17 -6.45
C PRO A 225 7.86 24.54 -6.28
N GLU A 226 8.21 25.75 -6.73
CA GLU A 226 9.55 26.28 -6.55
C GLU A 226 9.94 26.32 -5.05
N GLY A 227 11.13 25.78 -4.73
CA GLY A 227 11.65 25.69 -3.37
C GLY A 227 11.19 24.47 -2.58
N ALA A 228 10.22 23.70 -3.05
CA ALA A 228 9.79 22.44 -2.40
C ALA A 228 10.68 21.26 -2.79
N LYS A 229 10.86 20.32 -1.86
CA LYS A 229 11.69 19.12 -2.03
C LYS A 229 10.88 17.86 -1.82
N LEU A 230 11.27 16.76 -2.43
CA LEU A 230 10.64 15.45 -2.19
C LEU A 230 10.76 15.02 -0.71
N SER A 231 11.84 15.41 -0.03
CA SER A 231 12.02 15.16 1.41
C SER A 231 11.00 15.89 2.32
N ASP A 232 10.26 16.87 1.77
CA ASP A 232 9.16 17.53 2.47
C ASP A 232 7.86 16.70 2.45
N ILE A 233 7.87 15.56 1.77
CA ILE A 233 6.75 14.64 1.65
C ILE A 233 7.16 13.29 2.24
N ARG A 234 6.44 12.84 3.26
CA ARG A 234 6.60 11.53 3.86
C ARG A 234 5.29 10.74 3.67
N MET A 235 5.40 9.45 3.54
CA MET A 235 4.25 8.55 3.47
C MET A 235 4.26 7.64 4.69
N MET A 236 3.18 7.63 5.44
CA MET A 236 2.91 6.65 6.48
C MET A 236 1.89 5.65 5.93
N THR A 237 2.20 4.37 6.03
CA THR A 237 1.33 3.27 5.62
C THR A 237 1.05 2.38 6.82
N ALA A 238 -0.20 2.24 7.20
CA ALA A 238 -0.67 1.38 8.27
C ALA A 238 -1.35 0.14 7.67
N VAL A 239 -0.81 -1.04 7.92
CA VAL A 239 -1.32 -2.31 7.37
C VAL A 239 -2.02 -3.09 8.46
N ARG A 240 -3.25 -3.52 8.19
CA ARG A 240 -4.05 -4.41 9.04
C ARG A 240 -4.43 -5.67 8.26
N PHE A 241 -4.24 -6.80 8.89
CA PHE A 241 -4.73 -8.10 8.43
C PHE A 241 -6.04 -8.42 9.14
N GLU A 242 -7.12 -8.37 8.41
CA GLU A 242 -8.48 -8.60 8.88
C GLU A 242 -9.03 -9.93 8.34
N ASN A 243 -10.23 -10.32 8.76
CA ASN A 243 -10.91 -11.45 8.15
C ASN A 243 -11.24 -11.13 6.71
N GLY A 244 -10.78 -11.98 5.79
CA GLY A 244 -11.03 -11.86 4.37
C GLY A 244 -10.30 -10.72 3.64
N LYS A 245 -9.56 -9.84 4.32
CA LYS A 245 -8.89 -8.71 3.64
C LYS A 245 -7.65 -8.20 4.35
N MET A 246 -6.72 -7.68 3.56
CA MET A 246 -5.65 -6.80 4.00
C MET A 246 -6.02 -5.36 3.66
N VAL A 247 -5.92 -4.46 4.63
CA VAL A 247 -6.17 -3.02 4.47
C VAL A 247 -4.88 -2.27 4.73
N ALA A 248 -4.47 -1.44 3.78
CA ALA A 248 -3.34 -0.54 3.91
C ALA A 248 -3.84 0.92 3.83
N ASP A 249 -3.92 1.59 4.96
CA ASP A 249 -4.22 3.02 5.03
C ASP A 249 -2.94 3.81 4.85
N MET A 250 -2.92 4.64 3.84
CA MET A 250 -1.78 5.47 3.47
C MET A 250 -2.10 6.93 3.81
N GLN A 251 -1.24 7.55 4.62
CA GLN A 251 -1.30 8.96 4.95
C GLN A 251 -0.10 9.68 4.34
N THR A 252 -0.35 10.70 3.53
CA THR A 252 0.70 11.62 3.06
C THR A 252 0.90 12.72 4.09
N ILE A 253 2.12 12.85 4.61
CA ILE A 253 2.51 13.86 5.59
C ILE A 253 3.32 14.93 4.88
N TYR A 254 2.79 16.14 4.82
CA TYR A 254 3.45 17.30 4.20
C TYR A 254 4.16 18.13 5.29
N LYS A 255 5.49 18.17 5.27
CA LYS A 255 6.29 19.05 6.14
C LYS A 255 6.23 20.50 5.70
N ASN A 256 5.92 20.76 4.43
CA ASN A 256 5.80 22.07 3.82
C ASN A 256 4.32 22.47 3.67
N LYS A 257 3.92 23.61 4.24
CA LYS A 257 2.54 24.10 4.20
C LYS A 257 2.04 24.42 2.78
N GLU A 258 2.92 24.90 1.90
CA GLU A 258 2.54 25.20 0.51
C GLU A 258 2.24 23.92 -0.27
N LEU A 259 3.00 22.82 -0.03
CA LEU A 259 2.71 21.52 -0.60
C LEU A 259 1.36 20.97 -0.14
N ARG A 260 1.06 21.06 1.16
CA ARG A 260 -0.24 20.68 1.71
C ARG A 260 -1.37 21.46 1.04
N LYS A 261 -1.25 22.79 0.99
CA LYS A 261 -2.24 23.67 0.36
C LYS A 261 -2.44 23.36 -1.12
N MET A 262 -1.35 23.05 -1.85
CA MET A 262 -1.42 22.63 -3.24
C MET A 262 -2.22 21.34 -3.39
N ALA A 263 -1.92 20.31 -2.59
CA ALA A 263 -2.63 19.04 -2.59
C ALA A 263 -4.12 19.20 -2.23
N GLU A 264 -4.44 20.01 -1.21
CA GLU A 264 -5.82 20.35 -0.83
C GLU A 264 -6.56 21.08 -1.97
N THR A 265 -5.88 22.00 -2.66
CA THR A 265 -6.46 22.74 -3.80
C THR A 265 -6.75 21.81 -4.97
N GLN A 266 -5.84 20.88 -5.26
CA GLN A 266 -6.06 19.85 -6.30
C GLN A 266 -7.24 18.95 -5.93
N MET A 267 -7.30 18.50 -4.69
CA MET A 267 -8.38 17.66 -4.20
C MET A 267 -9.73 18.39 -4.16
N ALA A 268 -9.73 19.70 -3.97
CA ALA A 268 -10.94 20.53 -4.00
C ALA A 268 -11.60 20.63 -5.40
N ALA A 269 -10.90 20.24 -6.48
CA ALA A 269 -11.49 20.09 -7.80
C ALA A 269 -12.38 18.85 -7.91
N LEU A 270 -12.23 17.87 -7.00
CA LEU A 270 -13.03 16.66 -6.94
C LEU A 270 -14.11 16.78 -5.85
N ASP A 271 -15.32 16.39 -6.19
CA ASP A 271 -16.44 16.22 -5.26
C ASP A 271 -16.47 14.80 -4.69
N LYS A 272 -17.32 14.57 -3.70
CA LYS A 272 -17.59 13.24 -3.18
C LYS A 272 -18.40 12.42 -4.17
N LEU A 273 -17.99 11.18 -4.41
CA LEU A 273 -18.69 10.21 -5.24
C LEU A 273 -20.05 9.84 -4.65
N ASN A 274 -20.94 9.49 -5.53
CA ASN A 274 -22.15 8.73 -5.29
C ASN A 274 -22.06 7.41 -6.08
N ASP A 275 -23.08 6.58 -6.04
CA ASP A 275 -23.17 5.30 -6.74
C ASP A 275 -23.63 5.42 -8.21
N LYS A 276 -23.62 6.63 -8.77
CA LYS A 276 -24.12 6.91 -10.12
C LYS A 276 -23.30 6.16 -11.18
N TYR A 277 -24.02 5.61 -12.14
CA TYR A 277 -23.50 4.82 -13.26
C TYR A 277 -22.93 3.43 -12.92
N MET A 278 -23.00 2.96 -11.67
CA MET A 278 -22.65 1.57 -11.37
C MET A 278 -23.63 0.58 -12.02
N ASP A 279 -24.88 0.98 -12.20
CA ASP A 279 -25.91 0.24 -12.92
C ASP A 279 -25.66 0.16 -14.44
N ALA A 280 -24.81 1.01 -14.97
CA ALA A 280 -24.45 1.03 -16.40
C ALA A 280 -23.32 0.04 -16.76
N TYR A 281 -22.77 -0.69 -15.79
CA TYR A 281 -21.70 -1.66 -16.01
C TYR A 281 -22.12 -3.05 -15.53
N PRO A 282 -21.85 -4.11 -16.31
CA PRO A 282 -22.17 -5.47 -15.91
C PRO A 282 -21.27 -5.95 -14.75
N GLU A 283 -21.73 -6.91 -13.96
CA GLU A 283 -21.05 -7.44 -12.78
C GLU A 283 -19.65 -8.01 -13.10
N ASN A 284 -19.44 -8.52 -14.31
CA ASN A 284 -18.16 -9.05 -14.77
C ASN A 284 -17.15 -7.97 -15.21
N THR A 285 -17.43 -6.68 -15.00
CA THR A 285 -16.47 -5.59 -15.19
C THR A 285 -15.26 -5.85 -14.31
N PHE A 286 -14.10 -6.08 -14.93
CA PHE A 286 -12.90 -6.46 -14.16
C PHE A 286 -12.15 -5.25 -13.59
N CYS A 287 -12.24 -4.09 -14.25
CA CYS A 287 -11.69 -2.84 -13.74
C CYS A 287 -12.76 -1.76 -13.84
N TRP A 288 -13.01 -1.08 -12.75
CA TRP A 288 -13.92 0.05 -12.71
C TRP A 288 -13.30 1.17 -11.88
N MET A 289 -13.39 2.39 -12.38
CA MET A 289 -12.94 3.57 -11.66
C MET A 289 -13.93 4.71 -11.82
N ALA A 290 -13.98 5.55 -10.78
CA ALA A 290 -14.86 6.71 -10.73
C ALA A 290 -14.19 7.89 -10.05
N LEU A 291 -14.51 9.07 -10.55
CA LEU A 291 -14.27 10.36 -9.91
C LEU A 291 -15.49 11.27 -10.16
N ARG A 292 -15.63 12.30 -9.33
CA ARG A 292 -16.67 13.31 -9.52
C ARG A 292 -16.06 14.68 -9.32
N GLY A 293 -16.44 15.65 -10.14
CA GLY A 293 -15.97 17.02 -9.99
C GLY A 293 -16.33 17.94 -11.14
N ASN A 294 -15.81 19.15 -11.06
CA ASN A 294 -15.95 20.15 -12.12
C ASN A 294 -14.77 20.01 -13.08
N GLY A 295 -15.05 19.59 -14.31
CA GLY A 295 -14.02 19.30 -15.31
C GLY A 295 -13.17 20.51 -15.69
N ALA A 296 -13.70 21.73 -15.70
CA ALA A 296 -12.91 22.94 -15.96
C ALA A 296 -11.82 23.14 -14.89
N LYS A 297 -12.16 22.92 -13.61
CA LYS A 297 -11.18 22.99 -12.52
C LYS A 297 -10.13 21.86 -12.62
N ILE A 298 -10.58 20.66 -12.98
CA ILE A 298 -9.67 19.51 -13.19
C ILE A 298 -8.70 19.82 -14.33
N TYR A 299 -9.21 20.35 -15.47
CA TYR A 299 -8.37 20.75 -16.60
C TYR A 299 -7.33 21.79 -16.20
N GLU A 300 -7.74 22.84 -15.50
CA GLU A 300 -6.83 23.89 -15.03
C GLU A 300 -5.69 23.34 -14.15
N GLN A 301 -5.98 22.36 -13.30
CA GLN A 301 -4.96 21.72 -12.45
C GLN A 301 -3.98 20.88 -13.26
N LEU A 302 -4.49 20.07 -14.20
CA LEU A 302 -3.67 19.23 -15.08
C LEU A 302 -2.80 20.04 -16.04
N ASP A 303 -3.32 21.14 -16.54
CA ASP A 303 -2.61 22.07 -17.44
C ASP A 303 -1.45 22.77 -16.70
N LYS A 304 -1.71 23.29 -15.49
CA LYS A 304 -0.66 23.86 -14.61
C LYS A 304 0.47 22.88 -14.33
N GLN A 305 0.18 21.60 -14.22
CA GLN A 305 1.16 20.54 -13.98
C GLN A 305 1.84 20.04 -15.26
N LYS A 306 1.49 20.59 -16.43
CA LYS A 306 1.97 20.16 -17.75
C LYS A 306 1.74 18.66 -18.02
N VAL A 307 0.74 18.05 -17.37
CA VAL A 307 0.40 16.63 -17.55
C VAL A 307 0.00 16.36 -18.99
N PHE A 308 -0.75 17.27 -19.60
CA PHE A 308 -1.15 17.15 -21.01
C PHE A 308 0.05 17.19 -21.96
N GLY A 309 1.09 18.00 -21.66
CA GLY A 309 2.29 18.05 -22.49
C GLY A 309 2.99 16.70 -22.64
N SER A 310 3.06 15.92 -21.56
CA SER A 310 3.70 14.59 -21.58
C SER A 310 2.79 13.48 -22.12
N ALA A 311 1.50 13.51 -21.80
CA ALA A 311 0.54 12.48 -22.23
C ALA A 311 0.11 12.67 -23.71
N LEU A 312 -0.07 13.91 -24.18
CA LEU A 312 -0.43 14.22 -25.56
C LEU A 312 0.77 14.22 -26.53
N MET A 313 2.02 14.39 -26.03
CA MET A 313 3.21 14.23 -26.88
C MET A 313 3.35 12.83 -27.49
N SER A 314 2.70 11.83 -26.93
CA SER A 314 2.63 10.49 -27.52
C SER A 314 1.54 10.35 -28.59
N MET A 315 0.63 11.32 -28.71
CA MET A 315 -0.38 11.34 -29.76
C MET A 315 0.17 12.09 -30.98
N PRO A 316 0.03 11.54 -32.17
CA PRO A 316 0.55 12.17 -33.39
C PRO A 316 -0.22 13.44 -33.81
N PHE A 317 -1.18 13.90 -32.99
CA PHE A 317 -2.10 15.01 -33.32
C PHE A 317 -2.36 15.86 -32.07
N ASP A 318 -2.37 17.18 -32.28
CA ASP A 318 -2.73 18.15 -31.24
C ASP A 318 -4.26 18.26 -31.16
N ILE A 319 -4.85 17.61 -30.13
CA ILE A 319 -6.29 17.66 -29.88
C ILE A 319 -6.54 18.56 -28.66
N ASP A 320 -7.29 19.64 -28.83
CA ASP A 320 -7.73 20.48 -27.73
C ASP A 320 -8.82 19.77 -26.92
N LEU A 321 -8.44 19.26 -25.77
CA LEU A 321 -9.34 18.58 -24.82
C LEU A 321 -10.06 19.54 -23.88
N LYS A 322 -9.69 20.83 -23.85
CA LYS A 322 -10.27 21.81 -22.93
C LYS A 322 -11.80 21.88 -23.02
N PRO A 323 -12.43 21.96 -24.21
CA PRO A 323 -13.89 21.98 -24.30
C PRO A 323 -14.58 20.73 -23.75
N VAL A 324 -13.92 19.56 -23.89
CA VAL A 324 -14.42 18.29 -23.35
C VAL A 324 -14.44 18.35 -21.83
N PHE A 325 -13.33 18.77 -21.21
CA PHE A 325 -13.25 18.91 -19.77
C PHE A 325 -14.23 19.96 -19.24
N GLU A 326 -14.34 21.13 -19.88
CA GLU A 326 -15.26 22.20 -19.46
C GLU A 326 -16.74 21.78 -19.51
N ALA A 327 -17.07 20.83 -20.39
CA ALA A 327 -18.43 20.27 -20.46
C ALA A 327 -18.73 19.31 -19.31
N VAL A 328 -17.73 18.63 -18.72
CA VAL A 328 -17.91 17.70 -17.61
C VAL A 328 -18.30 18.46 -16.34
N ASP A 329 -19.39 18.01 -15.69
CA ASP A 329 -19.90 18.58 -14.44
C ASP A 329 -20.60 17.49 -13.63
N GLY A 330 -19.83 16.68 -12.94
CA GLY A 330 -20.33 15.57 -12.14
C GLY A 330 -19.50 14.32 -12.19
N THR A 331 -20.17 13.17 -12.19
CA THR A 331 -19.52 11.85 -12.12
C THR A 331 -18.95 11.44 -13.48
N VAL A 332 -17.70 10.97 -13.46
CA VAL A 332 -17.03 10.31 -14.59
C VAL A 332 -16.67 8.89 -14.14
N THR A 333 -17.01 7.91 -14.96
CA THR A 333 -16.72 6.50 -14.69
C THR A 333 -16.07 5.86 -15.91
N LEU A 334 -15.14 4.95 -15.66
CA LEU A 334 -14.50 4.11 -16.65
C LEU A 334 -14.63 2.66 -16.22
N GLY A 335 -15.13 1.80 -17.10
CA GLY A 335 -15.21 0.36 -16.88
C GLY A 335 -14.55 -0.41 -18.00
N MET A 336 -13.95 -1.54 -17.66
CA MET A 336 -13.32 -2.47 -18.60
C MET A 336 -13.85 -3.87 -18.40
N ASN A 337 -14.29 -4.49 -19.49
CA ASN A 337 -14.72 -5.89 -19.57
C ASN A 337 -13.85 -6.64 -20.57
N MET A 338 -13.87 -7.96 -20.52
CA MET A 338 -13.26 -8.79 -21.55
C MET A 338 -14.34 -9.42 -22.41
N LEU A 339 -14.26 -9.22 -23.73
CA LEU A 339 -15.04 -9.96 -24.71
C LEU A 339 -14.24 -11.21 -25.12
N ASP A 340 -14.81 -12.38 -24.94
CA ASP A 340 -14.20 -13.66 -25.33
C ASP A 340 -12.76 -13.85 -24.78
N GLU A 341 -12.50 -13.34 -23.55
CA GLU A 341 -11.21 -13.43 -22.84
C GLU A 341 -10.00 -12.79 -23.58
N LYS A 342 -10.21 -12.09 -24.70
CA LYS A 342 -9.11 -11.59 -25.55
C LYS A 342 -9.23 -10.13 -25.94
N ILE A 343 -10.45 -9.59 -26.03
CA ILE A 343 -10.68 -8.24 -26.53
C ILE A 343 -11.19 -7.37 -25.39
N PRO A 344 -10.43 -6.36 -24.94
CA PRO A 344 -10.90 -5.46 -23.91
C PRO A 344 -12.04 -4.57 -24.48
N GLN A 345 -13.16 -4.58 -23.76
CA GLN A 345 -14.25 -3.63 -23.95
C GLN A 345 -14.11 -2.53 -22.92
N VAL A 346 -14.05 -1.29 -23.39
CA VAL A 346 -13.89 -0.09 -22.57
C VAL A 346 -15.14 0.76 -22.71
N SER A 347 -15.70 1.19 -21.59
CA SER A 347 -16.83 2.10 -21.55
C SER A 347 -16.56 3.24 -20.57
N LEU A 348 -16.61 4.46 -21.07
CA LEU A 348 -16.53 5.69 -20.29
C LEU A 348 -17.87 6.37 -20.32
N PHE A 349 -18.40 6.73 -19.15
CA PHE A 349 -19.56 7.58 -19.00
C PHE A 349 -19.22 8.81 -18.16
N ALA A 350 -19.72 9.97 -18.57
CA ALA A 350 -19.51 11.22 -17.84
C ALA A 350 -20.79 12.09 -17.82
N GLU A 351 -21.05 12.74 -16.70
CA GLU A 351 -22.06 13.79 -16.63
C GLU A 351 -21.56 15.04 -17.33
N VAL A 352 -22.36 15.56 -18.27
CA VAL A 352 -22.00 16.77 -19.03
C VAL A 352 -23.13 17.79 -18.98
N LYS A 353 -22.78 19.06 -19.07
CA LYS A 353 -23.73 20.19 -19.09
C LYS A 353 -24.62 20.14 -20.33
N ASN A 354 -24.00 19.91 -21.50
CA ASN A 354 -24.64 19.84 -22.80
C ASN A 354 -23.77 19.03 -23.79
N ALA A 355 -24.17 18.98 -25.07
CA ALA A 355 -23.45 18.28 -26.13
C ALA A 355 -22.60 19.21 -27.02
N ASP A 356 -22.52 20.52 -26.75
CA ASP A 356 -21.92 21.51 -27.66
C ASP A 356 -20.45 21.23 -27.95
N PHE A 357 -19.69 20.72 -26.96
CA PHE A 357 -18.28 20.34 -27.11
C PHE A 357 -18.07 19.22 -28.14
N LEU A 358 -19.07 18.35 -28.33
CA LEU A 358 -18.93 17.16 -29.17
C LEU A 358 -18.67 17.52 -30.62
N GLN A 359 -19.37 18.55 -31.16
CA GLN A 359 -19.14 19.01 -32.53
C GLN A 359 -17.74 19.58 -32.69
N ALA A 360 -17.22 20.31 -31.72
CA ALA A 360 -15.84 20.82 -31.74
C ALA A 360 -14.81 19.65 -31.75
N LEU A 361 -15.00 18.66 -30.90
CA LEU A 361 -14.17 17.45 -30.85
C LEU A 361 -14.21 16.69 -32.19
N ILE A 362 -15.41 16.47 -32.75
CA ILE A 362 -15.58 15.79 -34.05
C ILE A 362 -14.88 16.55 -35.16
N ASN A 363 -14.95 17.87 -35.17
CA ASN A 363 -14.27 18.69 -36.18
C ASN A 363 -12.73 18.57 -36.09
N GLN A 364 -12.17 18.41 -34.91
CA GLN A 364 -10.74 18.15 -34.72
C GLN A 364 -10.34 16.74 -35.20
N LEU A 365 -11.22 15.75 -35.04
CA LEU A 365 -10.97 14.36 -35.47
C LEU A 365 -11.09 14.18 -37.00
N LYS A 366 -11.90 14.98 -37.73
CA LYS A 366 -12.11 14.84 -39.18
C LYS A 366 -10.82 14.87 -40.02
N PRO A 367 -9.86 15.78 -39.81
CA PRO A 367 -8.60 15.78 -40.54
C PRO A 367 -7.80 14.50 -40.32
N ILE A 368 -7.76 14.01 -39.06
CA ILE A 368 -7.06 12.79 -38.66
C ILE A 368 -7.65 11.60 -39.40
N ILE A 369 -8.98 11.47 -39.38
CA ILE A 369 -9.71 10.40 -40.05
C ILE A 369 -9.50 10.47 -41.57
N SER A 370 -9.48 11.67 -42.12
CA SER A 370 -9.22 11.88 -43.56
C SER A 370 -7.82 11.41 -43.96
N MET A 371 -6.80 11.69 -43.14
CA MET A 371 -5.42 11.20 -43.37
C MET A 371 -5.31 9.67 -43.23
N ALA A 372 -6.08 9.06 -42.34
CA ALA A 372 -6.12 7.61 -42.20
C ALA A 372 -6.79 6.88 -43.39
N GLY A 373 -7.49 7.60 -44.25
CA GLY A 373 -8.08 7.07 -45.48
C GLY A 373 -9.10 5.97 -45.21
N ARG A 374 -8.84 4.77 -45.76
CA ARG A 374 -9.76 3.62 -45.60
C ARG A 374 -9.66 2.93 -44.25
N SER A 375 -8.65 3.26 -43.45
CA SER A 375 -8.43 2.61 -42.14
C SER A 375 -9.39 3.13 -41.08
N MET A 376 -9.95 4.34 -41.26
CA MET A 376 -10.87 4.94 -40.31
C MET A 376 -12.04 5.62 -41.03
N ARG A 377 -13.24 5.47 -40.49
CA ARG A 377 -14.44 6.12 -40.97
C ARG A 377 -15.31 6.60 -39.81
N LEU A 378 -15.69 7.87 -39.82
CA LEU A 378 -16.64 8.44 -38.88
C LEU A 378 -18.03 8.48 -39.48
N VAL A 379 -19.00 7.86 -38.83
CA VAL A 379 -20.38 7.74 -39.26
C VAL A 379 -21.29 8.38 -38.21
N PRO A 380 -22.11 9.41 -38.57
CA PRO A 380 -23.17 9.88 -37.69
C PRO A 380 -24.22 8.76 -37.48
N THR A 381 -24.59 8.50 -36.23
CA THR A 381 -25.57 7.47 -35.85
C THR A 381 -26.85 8.04 -35.25
N GLY A 382 -26.88 9.37 -35.01
CA GLY A 382 -28.03 10.09 -34.47
C GLY A 382 -27.66 11.54 -34.16
N LYS A 383 -28.59 12.27 -33.53
CA LYS A 383 -28.27 13.59 -32.99
C LYS A 383 -27.22 13.41 -31.87
N ASP A 384 -26.13 14.17 -31.99
CA ASP A 384 -25.04 14.15 -31.02
C ASP A 384 -24.46 12.73 -30.76
N SER A 385 -24.41 11.88 -31.80
CA SER A 385 -23.95 10.50 -31.74
C SER A 385 -23.18 10.11 -32.99
N TYR A 386 -22.02 9.49 -32.80
CA TYR A 386 -21.12 9.10 -33.89
C TYR A 386 -20.53 7.72 -33.63
N GLU A 387 -20.16 7.02 -34.67
CA GLU A 387 -19.40 5.77 -34.66
C GLU A 387 -18.12 5.96 -35.46
N LEU A 388 -16.97 5.81 -34.81
CA LEU A 388 -15.67 5.70 -35.44
C LEU A 388 -15.41 4.23 -35.77
N GLN A 389 -15.50 3.88 -37.03
CA GLN A 389 -15.22 2.54 -37.56
C GLN A 389 -13.73 2.43 -37.87
N LEU A 390 -13.08 1.40 -37.37
CA LEU A 390 -11.67 1.07 -37.59
C LEU A 390 -11.59 -0.21 -38.43
N ALA A 391 -10.78 -0.21 -39.50
CA ALA A 391 -10.54 -1.41 -40.29
C ALA A 391 -9.76 -2.48 -39.52
N ASP A 392 -8.92 -2.05 -38.55
CA ASP A 392 -8.19 -2.90 -37.61
C ASP A 392 -8.06 -2.20 -36.27
N GLY A 393 -8.53 -2.88 -35.22
CA GLY A 393 -8.47 -2.39 -33.84
C GLY A 393 -7.14 -2.59 -33.13
N SER A 394 -6.22 -3.38 -33.72
CA SER A 394 -4.96 -3.78 -33.04
C SER A 394 -4.08 -2.60 -32.66
N GLN A 395 -4.06 -1.54 -33.45
CA GLN A 395 -3.30 -0.31 -33.16
C GLN A 395 -3.79 0.42 -31.90
N PHE A 396 -5.02 0.14 -31.48
CA PHE A 396 -5.65 0.72 -30.30
C PHE A 396 -5.81 -0.30 -29.15
N GLY A 397 -5.18 -1.49 -29.27
CA GLY A 397 -5.33 -2.54 -28.26
C GLY A 397 -6.72 -3.19 -28.22
N MET A 398 -7.54 -3.01 -29.25
CA MET A 398 -8.93 -3.50 -29.32
C MET A 398 -9.07 -4.82 -30.11
N GLY A 399 -7.98 -5.60 -30.19
CA GLY A 399 -7.96 -6.85 -30.95
C GLY A 399 -7.69 -6.67 -32.45
N GLN A 400 -7.46 -7.79 -33.16
CA GLN A 400 -7.24 -7.79 -34.60
C GLN A 400 -8.58 -7.77 -35.35
N GLY A 401 -8.61 -7.03 -36.48
CA GLY A 401 -9.76 -6.94 -37.36
C GLY A 401 -10.66 -5.73 -37.10
N PRO A 402 -11.79 -5.66 -37.84
CA PRO A 402 -12.68 -4.49 -37.79
C PRO A 402 -13.31 -4.30 -36.40
N THR A 403 -13.25 -3.08 -35.90
CA THR A 403 -13.90 -2.67 -34.65
C THR A 403 -14.46 -1.25 -34.77
N SER A 404 -15.18 -0.81 -33.76
CA SER A 404 -15.70 0.56 -33.74
C SER A 404 -15.78 1.13 -32.34
N ILE A 405 -15.66 2.45 -32.26
CA ILE A 405 -15.83 3.24 -31.05
C ILE A 405 -17.08 4.11 -31.24
N CYS A 406 -18.03 3.95 -30.34
CA CYS A 406 -19.21 4.81 -30.25
C CYS A 406 -18.91 5.99 -29.34
N ILE A 407 -19.21 7.19 -29.78
CA ILE A 407 -19.04 8.44 -29.06
C ILE A 407 -20.30 9.29 -29.17
N GLY A 408 -20.78 9.85 -28.09
CA GLY A 408 -21.96 10.71 -28.13
C GLY A 408 -22.40 11.24 -26.78
N VAL A 409 -23.52 12.01 -26.84
CA VAL A 409 -24.20 12.51 -25.64
C VAL A 409 -25.68 12.12 -25.72
N ARG A 410 -26.20 11.48 -24.67
CA ARG A 410 -27.60 11.13 -24.49
C ARG A 410 -28.05 11.51 -23.07
N ASP A 411 -29.07 12.30 -22.94
CA ASP A 411 -29.64 12.71 -21.63
C ASP A 411 -28.57 13.29 -20.67
N LYS A 412 -27.75 14.22 -21.17
CA LYS A 412 -26.60 14.82 -20.45
C LYS A 412 -25.54 13.81 -20.01
N ARG A 413 -25.55 12.61 -20.55
CA ARG A 413 -24.53 11.60 -20.34
C ARG A 413 -23.68 11.47 -21.60
N PHE A 414 -22.44 11.88 -21.52
CA PHE A 414 -21.42 11.57 -22.53
C PHE A 414 -21.06 10.09 -22.40
N TYR A 415 -20.85 9.44 -23.53
CA TYR A 415 -20.34 8.07 -23.60
C TYR A 415 -19.24 7.96 -24.67
N LEU A 416 -18.24 7.15 -24.35
CA LEU A 416 -17.23 6.67 -25.28
C LEU A 416 -17.05 5.18 -24.99
N THR A 417 -17.37 4.32 -25.98
CA THR A 417 -17.31 2.87 -25.75
C THR A 417 -17.10 2.10 -27.06
N ASN A 418 -16.37 0.99 -26.99
CA ASN A 418 -16.33 -0.01 -28.05
C ASN A 418 -17.31 -1.18 -27.80
N ASP A 419 -18.09 -1.11 -26.72
CA ASP A 419 -19.17 -2.07 -26.43
C ASP A 419 -20.52 -1.57 -26.95
N LYS A 420 -20.83 -1.92 -28.19
CA LYS A 420 -22.10 -1.56 -28.81
C LYS A 420 -23.30 -2.23 -28.16
N LEU A 421 -23.14 -3.44 -27.66
CA LEU A 421 -24.24 -4.18 -27.04
C LEU A 421 -24.64 -3.51 -25.72
N LEU A 422 -23.65 -3.17 -24.89
CA LEU A 422 -23.90 -2.40 -23.66
C LEU A 422 -24.57 -1.07 -23.94
N LEU A 423 -24.15 -0.36 -24.97
CA LEU A 423 -24.71 0.96 -25.32
C LEU A 423 -26.18 0.87 -25.79
N ASN A 424 -26.54 -0.15 -26.57
CA ASN A 424 -27.86 -0.28 -27.21
C ASN A 424 -28.88 -1.02 -26.35
N GLU A 425 -28.44 -2.07 -25.64
CA GLU A 425 -29.32 -2.97 -24.91
C GLU A 425 -29.24 -2.79 -23.39
N GLY A 426 -28.21 -2.04 -22.91
CA GLY A 426 -27.93 -1.89 -21.49
C GLY A 426 -27.33 -3.14 -20.85
N VAL A 427 -27.21 -3.13 -19.54
CA VAL A 427 -26.69 -4.26 -18.77
C VAL A 427 -27.71 -5.40 -18.75
N LYS A 428 -27.28 -6.58 -19.21
CA LYS A 428 -28.05 -7.83 -19.09
C LYS A 428 -27.60 -8.57 -17.82
N GLY A 429 -28.53 -8.84 -16.90
CA GLY A 429 -28.23 -9.52 -15.65
C GLY A 429 -27.84 -8.56 -14.52
N ASN A 430 -26.90 -8.99 -13.67
CA ASN A 430 -26.44 -8.17 -12.56
C ASN A 430 -25.49 -7.07 -13.03
N SER A 431 -25.59 -5.92 -12.38
CA SER A 431 -24.68 -4.79 -12.56
C SER A 431 -23.71 -4.65 -11.37
N LEU A 432 -22.75 -3.73 -11.48
CA LEU A 432 -21.79 -3.42 -10.42
C LEU A 432 -22.43 -2.93 -9.10
N VAL A 433 -23.70 -2.56 -9.11
CA VAL A 433 -24.46 -2.31 -7.87
C VAL A 433 -24.46 -3.53 -6.94
N LYS A 434 -24.30 -4.74 -7.48
CA LYS A 434 -24.20 -6.00 -6.73
C LYS A 434 -22.76 -6.38 -6.34
N ALA A 435 -21.75 -5.63 -6.78
CA ALA A 435 -20.36 -5.91 -6.47
C ALA A 435 -20.12 -5.84 -4.94
N PRO A 436 -19.26 -6.72 -4.37
CA PRO A 436 -19.01 -6.75 -2.93
C PRO A 436 -18.51 -5.40 -2.35
N TRP A 437 -17.81 -4.62 -3.16
CA TRP A 437 -17.24 -3.32 -2.82
C TRP A 437 -18.19 -2.13 -3.12
N ALA A 438 -19.38 -2.35 -3.69
CA ALA A 438 -20.26 -1.28 -4.16
C ALA A 438 -20.61 -0.26 -3.08
N SER A 439 -20.81 -0.71 -1.84
CA SER A 439 -21.13 0.16 -0.71
C SER A 439 -19.98 1.07 -0.26
N GLU A 440 -18.76 0.79 -0.68
CA GLU A 440 -17.56 1.54 -0.28
C GLU A 440 -17.32 2.79 -1.15
N VAL A 441 -17.99 2.90 -2.31
CA VAL A 441 -17.79 3.95 -3.31
C VAL A 441 -18.23 5.33 -2.82
N SER A 442 -19.39 5.37 -2.16
CA SER A 442 -20.02 6.64 -1.78
C SER A 442 -19.17 7.41 -0.77
N GLY A 443 -19.05 8.72 -0.98
CA GLY A 443 -18.32 9.63 -0.09
C GLY A 443 -16.82 9.75 -0.36
N LYS A 444 -16.25 8.93 -1.25
CA LYS A 444 -14.84 9.01 -1.69
C LYS A 444 -14.65 10.10 -2.75
N ARG A 445 -13.44 10.58 -2.95
CA ARG A 445 -13.10 11.52 -4.02
C ARG A 445 -12.74 10.81 -5.32
N PHE A 446 -12.11 9.66 -5.17
CA PHE A 446 -11.78 8.72 -6.23
C PHE A 446 -11.97 7.30 -5.71
N PHE A 447 -12.40 6.41 -6.59
CA PHE A 447 -12.52 4.99 -6.28
C PHE A 447 -12.13 4.15 -7.49
N MET A 448 -11.40 3.07 -7.26
CA MET A 448 -11.07 2.07 -8.27
C MET A 448 -11.26 0.68 -7.67
N ALA A 449 -11.82 -0.23 -8.46
CA ALA A 449 -11.89 -1.65 -8.14
C ALA A 449 -11.34 -2.48 -9.30
N LEU A 450 -10.58 -3.52 -8.95
CA LEU A 450 -10.05 -4.51 -9.90
C LEU A 450 -10.47 -5.91 -9.44
N SER A 451 -11.25 -6.61 -10.24
CA SER A 451 -11.62 -8.01 -10.00
C SER A 451 -10.47 -8.92 -10.43
N ILE A 452 -9.77 -9.48 -9.45
CA ILE A 452 -8.62 -10.37 -9.68
C ILE A 452 -9.10 -11.68 -10.33
N SER A 453 -10.25 -12.19 -9.91
CA SER A 453 -10.83 -13.42 -10.48
C SER A 453 -11.18 -13.27 -11.97
N SER A 454 -11.63 -12.10 -12.41
CA SER A 454 -11.98 -11.84 -13.81
C SER A 454 -10.76 -11.68 -14.73
N VAL A 455 -9.59 -11.34 -14.19
CA VAL A 455 -8.33 -11.20 -14.95
C VAL A 455 -7.33 -12.33 -14.68
N ARG A 456 -7.77 -13.40 -14.00
CA ARG A 456 -6.93 -14.53 -13.61
C ARG A 456 -6.09 -15.09 -14.76
N ASP A 457 -6.72 -15.41 -15.87
CA ASP A 457 -6.05 -16.04 -16.99
C ASP A 457 -5.11 -15.07 -17.73
N LEU A 458 -5.46 -13.78 -17.74
CA LEU A 458 -4.56 -12.72 -18.22
C LEU A 458 -3.30 -12.64 -17.33
N ILE A 459 -3.45 -12.62 -15.99
CA ILE A 459 -2.31 -12.64 -15.06
C ILE A 459 -1.45 -13.88 -15.31
N LEU A 460 -2.07 -15.07 -15.42
CA LEU A 460 -1.34 -16.31 -15.62
C LEU A 460 -0.66 -16.41 -16.99
N SER A 461 -1.16 -15.69 -18.01
CA SER A 461 -0.52 -15.65 -19.33
C SER A 461 0.86 -14.99 -19.28
N GLU A 462 1.05 -13.99 -18.42
CA GLU A 462 2.31 -13.27 -18.23
C GLU A 462 3.32 -14.03 -17.35
N VAL A 463 2.86 -15.07 -16.62
CA VAL A 463 3.72 -15.88 -15.75
C VAL A 463 4.41 -16.98 -16.56
N PRO A 464 5.73 -17.22 -16.37
CA PRO A 464 6.43 -18.33 -16.98
C PRO A 464 5.74 -19.68 -16.72
N ARG A 465 5.66 -20.55 -17.73
CA ARG A 465 4.88 -21.81 -17.68
C ARG A 465 5.18 -22.68 -16.47
N TYR A 466 6.46 -22.74 -16.03
CA TYR A 466 6.87 -23.57 -14.89
C TYR A 466 6.36 -23.04 -13.54
N SER A 467 6.00 -21.76 -13.45
CA SER A 467 5.49 -21.12 -12.23
C SER A 467 3.95 -20.95 -12.21
N ARG A 468 3.25 -21.26 -13.33
CA ARG A 468 1.80 -21.00 -13.45
C ARG A 468 0.97 -21.77 -12.43
N GLY A 469 1.38 -22.99 -12.08
CA GLY A 469 0.67 -23.79 -11.08
C GLY A 469 0.68 -23.13 -9.70
N ILE A 470 1.82 -22.61 -9.27
CA ILE A 470 1.96 -21.88 -8.01
C ILE A 470 1.25 -20.54 -8.09
N ALA A 471 1.49 -19.77 -9.16
CA ALA A 471 0.84 -18.47 -9.36
C ALA A 471 -0.69 -18.60 -9.39
N GLY A 472 -1.23 -19.66 -10.01
CA GLY A 472 -2.66 -19.94 -10.02
C GLY A 472 -3.21 -20.16 -8.61
N GLN A 473 -2.53 -20.96 -7.77
CA GLN A 473 -2.95 -21.16 -6.39
C GLN A 473 -2.93 -19.85 -5.59
N VAL A 474 -1.96 -18.96 -5.82
CA VAL A 474 -1.90 -17.64 -5.19
C VAL A 474 -3.07 -16.78 -5.66
N VAL A 475 -3.23 -16.60 -6.97
CA VAL A 475 -4.26 -15.73 -7.57
C VAL A 475 -5.67 -16.21 -7.19
N ASP A 476 -5.88 -17.53 -7.11
CA ASP A 476 -7.17 -18.13 -6.77
C ASP A 476 -7.66 -17.83 -5.34
N ASN A 477 -6.78 -17.34 -4.44
CA ASN A 477 -7.19 -16.89 -3.11
C ASN A 477 -7.77 -15.48 -3.10
N PHE A 478 -7.49 -14.65 -4.10
CA PHE A 478 -7.94 -13.25 -4.14
C PHE A 478 -9.26 -13.11 -4.89
N SER A 479 -10.05 -12.15 -4.49
CA SER A 479 -11.31 -11.77 -5.15
C SER A 479 -11.19 -10.44 -5.89
N TYR A 480 -10.88 -9.37 -5.18
CA TYR A 480 -10.74 -8.03 -5.75
C TYR A 480 -9.75 -7.19 -4.98
N LEU A 481 -9.36 -6.10 -5.62
CA LEU A 481 -8.53 -5.05 -5.08
C LEU A 481 -9.29 -3.74 -5.22
N THR A 482 -9.27 -2.90 -4.16
CA THR A 482 -9.79 -1.53 -4.25
C THR A 482 -8.76 -0.50 -3.85
N VAL A 483 -8.86 0.66 -4.47
CA VAL A 483 -8.14 1.88 -4.09
C VAL A 483 -9.15 2.99 -3.94
N ASP A 484 -9.19 3.61 -2.78
CA ASP A 484 -10.04 4.76 -2.55
C ASP A 484 -9.25 5.95 -2.02
N VAL A 485 -9.59 7.15 -2.50
CA VAL A 485 -9.01 8.41 -2.05
C VAL A 485 -10.09 9.18 -1.32
N LYS A 486 -9.85 9.44 -0.05
CA LYS A 486 -10.78 10.16 0.83
C LYS A 486 -10.58 11.66 0.75
N ASP A 487 -9.33 12.09 0.81
CA ASP A 487 -8.90 13.50 0.80
C ASP A 487 -7.45 13.62 0.33
N ALA A 488 -6.84 14.80 0.45
CA ALA A 488 -5.50 15.08 -0.01
C ALA A 488 -4.39 14.31 0.73
N GLU A 489 -4.70 13.76 1.89
CA GLU A 489 -3.74 13.06 2.73
C GLU A 489 -4.02 11.56 2.87
N HIS A 490 -5.26 11.11 2.65
CA HIS A 490 -5.67 9.74 2.98
C HIS A 490 -6.12 8.96 1.75
N THR A 491 -5.43 7.86 1.52
CA THR A 491 -5.73 6.84 0.51
C THR A 491 -5.76 5.48 1.17
N THR A 492 -6.77 4.67 0.87
CA THR A 492 -6.87 3.28 1.35
C THR A 492 -6.71 2.32 0.19
N PHE A 493 -5.89 1.31 0.38
CA PHE A 493 -5.70 0.20 -0.52
C PHE A 493 -6.16 -1.08 0.17
N THR A 494 -7.08 -1.81 -0.45
CA THR A 494 -7.61 -3.06 0.12
C THR A 494 -7.41 -4.21 -0.85
N VAL A 495 -6.90 -5.33 -0.34
CA VAL A 495 -6.84 -6.62 -1.07
C VAL A 495 -7.78 -7.58 -0.38
N SER A 496 -8.79 -8.05 -1.09
CA SER A 496 -9.81 -8.95 -0.56
C SER A 496 -9.59 -10.38 -1.02
N SER A 497 -9.80 -11.31 -0.12
CA SER A 497 -9.73 -12.75 -0.32
C SER A 497 -11.11 -13.34 -0.62
N LYS A 498 -11.17 -14.51 -1.25
CA LYS A 498 -12.44 -15.27 -1.44
C LYS A 498 -12.99 -15.82 -0.14
N ASP A 499 -12.12 -16.24 0.77
CA ASP A 499 -12.52 -16.61 2.13
C ASP A 499 -12.61 -15.35 3.01
N GLU A 500 -13.83 -14.87 3.20
CA GLU A 500 -14.12 -13.66 4.00
C GLU A 500 -14.14 -13.92 5.51
N LYS A 501 -14.06 -15.19 5.96
CA LYS A 501 -14.24 -15.56 7.37
C LYS A 501 -12.91 -15.73 8.11
N THR A 502 -11.91 -16.23 7.42
CA THR A 502 -10.57 -16.48 7.99
C THR A 502 -9.70 -15.23 7.86
N ASN A 503 -8.88 -14.96 8.87
CA ASN A 503 -7.91 -13.85 8.78
C ASN A 503 -6.99 -14.05 7.56
N VAL A 504 -6.82 -12.99 6.76
CA VAL A 504 -6.08 -13.08 5.49
C VAL A 504 -4.61 -13.47 5.70
N LEU A 505 -3.99 -13.07 6.81
CA LEU A 505 -2.61 -13.46 7.12
C LEU A 505 -2.51 -14.98 7.37
N LYS A 506 -3.51 -15.58 8.02
CA LYS A 506 -3.59 -17.03 8.20
C LYS A 506 -3.75 -17.74 6.85
N GLN A 507 -4.62 -17.24 5.98
CA GLN A 507 -4.78 -17.80 4.62
C GLN A 507 -3.46 -17.81 3.84
N TRP A 508 -2.69 -16.71 3.92
CA TRP A 508 -1.39 -16.58 3.26
C TRP A 508 -0.33 -17.50 3.88
N MET A 509 -0.35 -17.63 5.21
CA MET A 509 0.56 -18.54 5.92
C MET A 509 0.27 -20.00 5.54
N ASP A 510 -0.99 -20.43 5.59
CA ASP A 510 -1.41 -21.79 5.24
C ASP A 510 -1.06 -22.11 3.78
N LEU A 511 -1.26 -21.17 2.86
CA LEU A 511 -0.83 -21.30 1.47
C LEU A 511 0.70 -21.43 1.35
N GLY A 512 1.46 -20.59 2.04
CA GLY A 512 2.91 -20.65 2.05
C GLY A 512 3.45 -21.96 2.59
N LEU A 513 2.90 -22.47 3.69
CA LEU A 513 3.26 -23.78 4.26
C LEU A 513 2.94 -24.94 3.31
N LYS A 514 1.80 -24.89 2.63
CA LYS A 514 1.41 -25.87 1.61
C LYS A 514 2.37 -25.84 0.41
N LEU A 515 2.71 -24.65 -0.10
CA LEU A 515 3.63 -24.50 -1.23
C LEU A 515 5.07 -24.91 -0.90
N SER A 516 5.50 -24.74 0.35
CA SER A 516 6.83 -25.17 0.83
C SER A 516 6.92 -26.67 1.11
N GLY A 517 5.80 -27.40 1.08
CA GLY A 517 5.73 -28.84 1.39
C GLY A 517 5.92 -29.16 2.88
N VAL A 518 5.86 -28.16 3.75
CA VAL A 518 5.96 -28.34 5.23
C VAL A 518 4.68 -28.99 5.78
N VAL A 519 3.54 -28.63 5.20
CA VAL A 519 2.24 -29.22 5.51
C VAL A 519 1.67 -29.88 4.26
N ARG A 520 1.15 -31.13 4.39
CA ARG A 520 0.54 -31.89 3.29
C ARG A 520 -0.94 -31.55 3.11
#